data_5952047cbc578dab78162c5497739496
#
_entry.id   5952047cbc578dab78162c5497739496
#
_cell.length_a   1.000
_cell.length_b   1.000
_cell.length_c   1.000
_cell.angle_alpha   90.00
_cell.angle_beta   90.00
_cell.angle_gamma   90.00
#
_symmetry.space_group_name_H-M   'P 1'
#
loop_
_entity.id
_entity.type
_entity.pdbx_description
1 polymer ?
#
loop_
_entity_poly.entity_id
_entity_poly.type
_entity_poly.pdbx_seq_one_letter_code
_entity_poly.pdbx_strand_id
1 'polypeptide(L)'
;MLIFAICNIAMAILLYNNDRPVPVDENPPVPIARKEVYSIGILQSDDLPEQDKMFQGVMASLEAGGYRDGKNMKLEIVKAAGSDRKVKSAVNQFVRSKKDLIIAIGTPSAKAAAKVTKSIPVVGVGVLYFQKDKDFEEHENFT
;
A
#
# COMPACT_ATOMS: atom_id res chain seq x y z
N MET A 1 6.51 -47.05 12.68
CA MET A 1 6.89 -46.88 11.28
C MET A 1 6.10 -45.78 10.55
N LEU A 2 4.83 -45.66 10.76
CA LEU A 2 3.97 -44.66 10.07
C LEU A 2 4.34 -43.21 10.41
N ILE A 3 4.70 -42.93 11.66
CA ILE A 3 5.05 -41.59 12.15
C ILE A 3 6.38 -41.08 11.54
N PHE A 4 7.37 -41.98 11.33
CA PHE A 4 8.62 -41.63 10.68
C PHE A 4 8.47 -41.31 9.18
N ALA A 5 7.53 -41.94 8.49
CA ALA A 5 7.22 -41.66 7.09
C ALA A 5 6.56 -40.27 6.91
N ILE A 6 5.66 -39.90 7.82
CA ILE A 6 4.98 -38.61 7.79
C ILE A 6 5.95 -37.45 8.09
N CYS A 7 6.86 -37.61 9.06
CA CYS A 7 7.90 -36.63 9.33
C CYS A 7 8.87 -36.43 8.15
N ASN A 8 9.24 -37.49 7.45
CA ASN A 8 10.11 -37.37 6.27
C ASN A 8 9.42 -36.68 5.09
N ILE A 9 8.13 -36.92 4.89
CA ILE A 9 7.36 -36.27 3.82
C ILE A 9 7.18 -34.77 4.14
N ALA A 10 6.85 -34.42 5.39
CA ALA A 10 6.73 -33.03 5.81
C ALA A 10 8.04 -32.26 5.69
N MET A 11 9.17 -32.91 6.06
CA MET A 11 10.52 -32.34 5.91
C MET A 11 10.89 -32.17 4.45
N ALA A 12 10.55 -33.14 3.58
CA ALA A 12 10.81 -33.04 2.15
C ALA A 12 9.99 -31.94 1.48
N ILE A 13 8.74 -31.73 1.92
CA ILE A 13 7.89 -30.61 1.42
C ILE A 13 8.45 -29.26 1.87
N LEU A 14 8.94 -29.16 3.12
CA LEU A 14 9.53 -27.93 3.64
C LEU A 14 10.83 -27.57 2.89
N LEU A 15 11.70 -28.56 2.63
CA LEU A 15 12.93 -28.39 1.85
C LEU A 15 12.63 -28.07 0.38
N TYR A 16 11.63 -28.76 -0.21
CA TYR A 16 11.23 -28.55 -1.60
C TYR A 16 10.66 -27.14 -1.85
N ASN A 17 9.94 -26.58 -0.87
CA ASN A 17 9.40 -25.21 -0.98
C ASN A 17 10.46 -24.13 -0.74
N ASN A 18 11.56 -24.46 -0.05
CA ASN A 18 12.64 -23.51 0.23
C ASN A 18 13.67 -23.41 -0.92
N ASP A 19 13.76 -24.44 -1.76
CA ASP A 19 14.69 -24.51 -2.90
C ASP A 19 14.05 -24.14 -4.25
N ARG A 20 12.80 -23.68 -4.27
CA ARG A 20 12.25 -23.11 -5.51
C ARG A 20 13.01 -21.83 -5.80
N PRO A 21 13.77 -21.76 -6.90
CA PRO A 21 14.28 -20.47 -7.34
C PRO A 21 13.08 -19.57 -7.51
N VAL A 22 13.05 -18.47 -6.80
CA VAL A 22 12.11 -17.39 -7.06
C VAL A 22 12.21 -17.14 -8.57
N PRO A 23 11.11 -17.20 -9.35
CA PRO A 23 11.21 -16.92 -10.78
C PRO A 23 11.85 -15.56 -10.90
N VAL A 24 13.12 -15.56 -11.31
CA VAL A 24 13.83 -14.34 -11.66
C VAL A 24 13.16 -13.93 -12.97
N ASP A 25 12.43 -12.83 -12.91
CA ASP A 25 11.87 -12.22 -14.12
C ASP A 25 13.07 -11.99 -15.06
N GLU A 26 13.16 -12.76 -16.17
CA GLU A 26 14.26 -12.69 -17.13
C GLU A 26 14.32 -11.32 -17.84
N ASN A 27 13.31 -10.50 -17.67
CA ASN A 27 13.38 -9.11 -18.05
C ASN A 27 14.20 -8.35 -16.99
N PRO A 28 15.37 -7.81 -17.35
CA PRO A 28 16.05 -6.90 -16.44
C PRO A 28 15.04 -5.82 -16.04
N PRO A 29 14.94 -5.51 -14.73
CA PRO A 29 14.02 -4.47 -14.30
C PRO A 29 14.29 -3.24 -15.15
N VAL A 30 13.27 -2.80 -15.90
CA VAL A 30 13.34 -1.56 -16.66
C VAL A 30 13.92 -0.54 -15.68
N PRO A 31 15.00 0.20 -16.02
CA PRO A 31 15.57 1.18 -15.12
C PRO A 31 14.47 2.21 -14.85
N ILE A 32 13.74 2.01 -13.78
CA ILE A 32 12.82 3.03 -13.29
C ILE A 32 13.74 4.18 -12.93
N ALA A 33 13.65 5.28 -13.67
CA ALA A 33 14.38 6.50 -13.35
C ALA A 33 14.07 6.81 -11.88
N ARG A 34 15.02 6.51 -10.99
CA ARG A 34 14.83 6.70 -9.55
C ARG A 34 14.74 8.20 -9.33
N LYS A 35 13.55 8.63 -8.97
CA LYS A 35 13.34 10.00 -8.52
C LYS A 35 14.16 10.19 -7.23
N GLU A 36 14.88 11.29 -7.12
CA GLU A 36 15.70 11.57 -5.94
C GLU A 36 14.84 11.72 -4.67
N VAL A 37 13.65 12.32 -4.80
CA VAL A 37 12.72 12.55 -3.69
C VAL A 37 11.30 12.24 -4.14
N TYR A 38 10.64 11.29 -3.49
CA TYR A 38 9.23 10.94 -3.72
C TYR A 38 8.31 11.81 -2.88
N SER A 39 7.24 12.32 -3.46
CA SER A 39 6.18 13.05 -2.74
C SER A 39 4.99 12.14 -2.47
N ILE A 40 4.76 11.80 -1.21
CA ILE A 40 3.75 10.81 -0.80
C ILE A 40 2.68 11.49 0.05
N GLY A 41 1.40 11.24 -0.28
CA GLY A 41 0.26 11.65 0.53
C GLY A 41 -0.27 10.45 1.33
N ILE A 42 -0.43 10.61 2.63
CA ILE A 42 -1.08 9.60 3.49
C ILE A 42 -2.37 10.19 4.03
N LEU A 43 -3.47 9.52 3.79
CA LEU A 43 -4.79 9.92 4.26
C LEU A 43 -5.41 8.84 5.13
N GLN A 44 -5.66 9.18 6.39
CA GLN A 44 -6.39 8.34 7.34
C GLN A 44 -7.82 8.86 7.50
N SER A 45 -8.83 7.99 7.29
CA SER A 45 -10.23 8.42 7.35
C SER A 45 -10.73 8.70 8.74
N ASP A 46 -10.36 7.90 9.74
CA ASP A 46 -10.91 7.95 11.08
C ASP A 46 -9.82 7.92 12.16
N ASP A 47 -10.14 8.41 13.35
CA ASP A 47 -9.26 8.35 14.53
C ASP A 47 -9.55 7.07 15.35
N LEU A 48 -9.50 5.91 14.69
CA LEU A 48 -9.68 4.62 15.34
C LEU A 48 -8.31 3.99 15.68
N PRO A 49 -8.18 3.31 16.84
CA PRO A 49 -6.93 2.67 17.23
C PRO A 49 -6.38 1.68 16.18
N GLU A 50 -7.28 1.02 15.45
CA GLU A 50 -6.94 0.08 14.37
C GLU A 50 -6.29 0.84 13.20
N GLN A 51 -6.83 1.98 12.81
CA GLN A 51 -6.26 2.80 11.74
C GLN A 51 -4.93 3.45 12.15
N ASP A 52 -4.77 3.81 13.42
CA ASP A 52 -3.48 4.29 13.94
C ASP A 52 -2.41 3.19 13.89
N LYS A 53 -2.76 1.94 14.19
CA LYS A 53 -1.85 0.80 14.02
C LYS A 53 -1.49 0.57 12.55
N MET A 54 -2.46 0.68 11.63
CA MET A 54 -2.21 0.60 10.20
C MET A 54 -1.27 1.71 9.73
N PHE A 55 -1.48 2.94 10.19
CA PHE A 55 -0.61 4.06 9.90
C PHE A 55 0.83 3.82 10.39
N GLN A 56 0.99 3.34 11.62
CA GLN A 56 2.30 2.98 12.16
C GLN A 56 2.97 1.87 11.34
N GLY A 57 2.20 0.86 10.89
CA GLY A 57 2.69 -0.21 10.01
C GLY A 57 3.17 0.33 8.66
N VAL A 58 2.44 1.27 8.07
CA VAL A 58 2.84 1.96 6.83
C VAL A 58 4.15 2.71 7.03
N MET A 59 4.28 3.49 8.11
CA MET A 59 5.49 4.23 8.41
C MET A 59 6.70 3.31 8.62
N ALA A 60 6.53 2.24 9.39
CA ALA A 60 7.57 1.25 9.62
C ALA A 60 8.00 0.55 8.32
N SER A 61 7.06 0.24 7.42
CA SER A 61 7.34 -0.38 6.13
C SER A 61 8.12 0.56 5.19
N LEU A 62 7.75 1.84 5.15
CA LEU A 62 8.48 2.84 4.38
C LEU A 62 9.92 2.98 4.90
N GLU A 63 10.10 3.04 6.21
CA GLU A 63 11.42 3.15 6.83
C GLU A 63 12.28 1.89 6.59
N ALA A 64 11.70 0.70 6.72
CA ALA A 64 12.36 -0.57 6.41
C ALA A 64 12.76 -0.67 4.93
N GLY A 65 11.96 -0.09 4.03
CA GLY A 65 12.28 0.07 2.60
C GLY A 65 13.35 1.13 2.30
N GLY A 66 13.88 1.80 3.32
CA GLY A 66 14.92 2.82 3.17
C GLY A 66 14.38 4.22 2.83
N TYR A 67 13.06 4.41 2.87
CA TYR A 67 12.45 5.73 2.64
C TYR A 67 12.43 6.53 3.94
N ARG A 68 12.93 7.76 3.89
CA ARG A 68 13.02 8.65 5.06
C ARG A 68 12.49 10.03 4.71
N ASP A 69 11.54 10.52 5.50
CA ASP A 69 11.01 11.86 5.34
C ASP A 69 12.10 12.93 5.47
N GLY A 70 12.06 13.91 4.59
CA GLY A 70 13.07 14.97 4.52
C GLY A 70 14.39 14.56 3.85
N LYS A 71 14.58 13.28 3.46
CA LYS A 71 15.76 12.80 2.73
C LYS A 71 15.39 12.42 1.29
N ASN A 72 14.82 11.26 1.10
CA ASN A 72 14.44 10.71 -0.21
C ASN A 72 12.93 10.58 -0.39
N MET A 73 12.15 11.02 0.60
CA MET A 73 10.72 11.18 0.48
C MET A 73 10.25 12.46 1.19
N LYS A 74 9.09 12.97 0.76
CA LYS A 74 8.39 14.09 1.38
C LYS A 74 6.97 13.66 1.68
N LEU A 75 6.63 13.56 2.96
CA LEU A 75 5.32 13.13 3.41
C LEU A 75 4.38 14.30 3.61
N GLU A 76 3.13 14.10 3.22
CA GLU A 76 2.00 14.92 3.62
C GLU A 76 0.94 14.01 4.23
N ILE A 77 0.68 14.18 5.53
CA ILE A 77 -0.19 13.31 6.30
C ILE A 77 -1.44 14.07 6.69
N VAL A 78 -2.61 13.52 6.39
CA VAL A 78 -3.90 14.06 6.78
C VAL A 78 -4.70 13.01 7.54
N LYS A 79 -5.10 13.35 8.77
CA LYS A 79 -6.07 12.59 9.58
C LYS A 79 -7.42 13.30 9.52
N ALA A 80 -8.40 12.66 8.92
CA ALA A 80 -9.70 13.28 8.66
C ALA A 80 -10.65 13.21 9.85
N ALA A 81 -10.40 12.29 10.80
CA ALA A 81 -11.23 12.11 12.01
C ALA A 81 -12.74 11.96 11.69
N GLY A 82 -13.07 11.07 10.74
CA GLY A 82 -14.43 10.79 10.33
C GLY A 82 -15.10 11.86 9.45
N SER A 83 -14.35 12.90 9.03
CA SER A 83 -14.93 13.99 8.23
C SER A 83 -14.77 13.75 6.74
N ASP A 84 -15.87 13.41 6.06
CA ASP A 84 -15.90 13.25 4.59
C ASP A 84 -15.41 14.48 3.83
N ARG A 85 -15.70 15.68 4.37
CA ARG A 85 -15.23 16.92 3.78
C ARG A 85 -13.71 17.03 3.83
N LYS A 86 -13.09 16.65 4.96
CA LYS A 86 -11.63 16.63 5.08
C LYS A 86 -11.00 15.57 4.17
N VAL A 87 -11.62 14.39 4.08
CA VAL A 87 -11.18 13.31 3.17
C VAL A 87 -11.15 13.83 1.73
N LYS A 88 -12.26 14.39 1.23
CA LYS A 88 -12.34 14.93 -0.14
C LYS A 88 -11.36 16.09 -0.36
N SER A 89 -11.22 16.98 0.60
CA SER A 89 -10.28 18.11 0.51
C SER A 89 -8.83 17.63 0.42
N ALA A 90 -8.44 16.65 1.25
CA ALA A 90 -7.10 16.09 1.25
C ALA A 90 -6.75 15.42 -0.07
N VAL A 91 -7.64 14.59 -0.62
CA VAL A 91 -7.40 13.93 -1.91
C VAL A 91 -7.23 14.97 -3.02
N ASN A 92 -8.11 15.97 -3.08
CA ASN A 92 -8.00 17.05 -4.06
C ASN A 92 -6.68 17.83 -3.92
N GLN A 93 -6.19 18.02 -2.70
CA GLN A 93 -4.90 18.66 -2.43
C GLN A 93 -3.75 17.78 -2.92
N PHE A 94 -3.79 16.48 -2.65
CA PHE A 94 -2.77 15.53 -3.11
C PHE A 94 -2.68 15.48 -4.64
N VAL A 95 -3.81 15.49 -5.32
CA VAL A 95 -3.86 15.53 -6.80
C VAL A 95 -3.29 16.85 -7.32
N ARG A 96 -3.70 17.98 -6.76
CA ARG A 96 -3.17 19.30 -7.17
C ARG A 96 -1.68 19.45 -6.93
N SER A 97 -1.18 18.91 -5.82
CA SER A 97 0.26 18.92 -5.50
C SER A 97 1.05 17.82 -6.22
N LYS A 98 0.40 17.06 -7.11
CA LYS A 98 1.00 16.01 -7.94
C LYS A 98 1.83 15.02 -7.11
N LYS A 99 1.20 14.40 -6.11
CA LYS A 99 1.85 13.35 -5.34
C LYS A 99 2.25 12.19 -6.26
N ASP A 100 3.35 11.54 -5.95
CA ASP A 100 3.82 10.36 -6.66
C ASP A 100 3.08 9.10 -6.24
N LEU A 101 2.54 9.12 -5.00
CA LEU A 101 1.79 8.02 -4.41
C LEU A 101 0.79 8.57 -3.38
N ILE A 102 -0.40 7.98 -3.33
CA ILE A 102 -1.37 8.20 -2.25
C ILE A 102 -1.53 6.88 -1.48
N ILE A 103 -1.37 6.93 -0.17
CA ILE A 103 -1.67 5.82 0.73
C ILE A 103 -2.96 6.17 1.47
N ALA A 104 -4.01 5.42 1.20
CA ALA A 104 -5.35 5.65 1.73
C ALA A 104 -5.68 4.61 2.80
N ILE A 105 -5.78 5.05 4.06
CA ILE A 105 -6.08 4.19 5.21
C ILE A 105 -7.57 4.30 5.51
N GLY A 106 -8.25 3.14 5.42
CA GLY A 106 -9.69 3.01 5.58
C GLY A 106 -10.49 3.19 4.28
N THR A 107 -11.64 2.55 4.22
CA THR A 107 -12.51 2.52 3.04
C THR A 107 -12.95 3.90 2.53
N PRO A 108 -13.32 4.89 3.38
CA PRO A 108 -13.69 6.22 2.92
C PRO A 108 -12.55 6.95 2.19
N SER A 109 -11.32 6.86 2.71
CA SER A 109 -10.13 7.44 2.07
C SER A 109 -9.84 6.80 0.72
N ALA A 110 -9.92 5.47 0.65
CA ALA A 110 -9.69 4.70 -0.56
C ALA A 110 -10.71 5.04 -1.66
N LYS A 111 -12.00 5.07 -1.32
CA LYS A 111 -13.08 5.45 -2.25
C LYS A 111 -12.93 6.88 -2.76
N ALA A 112 -12.59 7.81 -1.88
CA ALA A 112 -12.38 9.19 -2.28
C ALA A 112 -11.20 9.32 -3.24
N ALA A 113 -10.09 8.63 -2.99
CA ALA A 113 -8.92 8.64 -3.86
C ALA A 113 -9.26 8.02 -5.23
N ALA A 114 -9.90 6.86 -5.27
CA ALA A 114 -10.31 6.19 -6.50
C ALA A 114 -11.20 7.08 -7.39
N LYS A 115 -12.13 7.84 -6.80
CA LYS A 115 -13.02 8.75 -7.54
C LYS A 115 -12.33 9.98 -8.13
N VAL A 116 -11.24 10.44 -7.53
CA VAL A 116 -10.62 11.73 -7.87
C VAL A 116 -9.41 11.56 -8.78
N THR A 117 -8.65 10.47 -8.66
CA THR A 117 -7.47 10.25 -9.49
C THR A 117 -7.49 8.92 -10.21
N LYS A 118 -7.08 8.96 -11.49
CA LYS A 118 -6.83 7.77 -12.32
C LYS A 118 -5.35 7.64 -12.71
N SER A 119 -4.54 8.62 -12.35
CA SER A 119 -3.14 8.70 -12.78
C SER A 119 -2.14 8.56 -11.63
N ILE A 120 -2.50 8.97 -10.41
CA ILE A 120 -1.64 8.80 -9.26
C ILE A 120 -1.88 7.39 -8.70
N PRO A 121 -0.83 6.58 -8.50
CA PRO A 121 -0.97 5.29 -7.84
C PRO A 121 -1.56 5.44 -6.44
N VAL A 122 -2.53 4.59 -6.10
CA VAL A 122 -3.19 4.58 -4.78
C VAL A 122 -3.04 3.21 -4.15
N VAL A 123 -2.49 3.18 -2.95
CA VAL A 123 -2.43 1.98 -2.11
C VAL A 123 -3.49 2.07 -1.02
N GLY A 124 -4.44 1.14 -1.01
CA GLY A 124 -5.47 1.04 0.01
C GLY A 124 -5.01 0.16 1.18
N VAL A 125 -5.14 0.66 2.40
CA VAL A 125 -4.82 -0.08 3.62
C VAL A 125 -6.06 -0.20 4.49
N GLY A 126 -6.42 -1.43 4.87
CA GLY A 126 -7.62 -1.69 5.68
C GLY A 126 -8.92 -1.34 4.94
N VAL A 127 -8.97 -1.62 3.65
CA VAL A 127 -10.15 -1.40 2.80
C VAL A 127 -11.04 -2.64 2.86
N LEU A 128 -12.27 -2.46 3.31
CA LEU A 128 -13.27 -3.51 3.37
C LEU A 128 -14.02 -3.64 2.04
N TYR A 129 -14.27 -4.89 1.63
CA TYR A 129 -15.08 -5.22 0.44
C TYR A 129 -14.52 -4.70 -0.90
N PHE A 130 -13.22 -4.53 -0.99
CA PHE A 130 -12.52 -4.04 -2.19
C PHE A 130 -12.99 -4.72 -3.49
N GLN A 131 -13.07 -6.06 -3.49
CA GLN A 131 -13.42 -6.85 -4.68
C GLN A 131 -14.90 -6.81 -5.08
N LYS A 132 -15.78 -6.26 -4.26
CA LYS A 132 -17.24 -6.20 -4.52
C LYS A 132 -17.75 -4.79 -4.74
N ASP A 133 -16.89 -3.81 -4.67
CA ASP A 133 -17.28 -2.40 -4.73
C ASP A 133 -16.95 -1.84 -6.12
N LYS A 134 -18.00 -1.46 -6.86
CA LYS A 134 -17.89 -0.85 -8.19
C LYS A 134 -17.01 0.39 -8.23
N ASP A 135 -16.83 1.06 -7.09
CA ASP A 135 -15.96 2.23 -6.98
C ASP A 135 -14.48 1.90 -7.24
N PHE A 136 -14.10 0.60 -7.26
CA PHE A 136 -12.73 0.14 -7.48
C PHE A 136 -12.53 -0.70 -8.76
N GLU A 137 -13.60 -1.21 -9.36
CA GLU A 137 -13.53 -2.15 -10.50
C GLU A 137 -12.88 -1.57 -11.77
N GLU A 138 -12.84 -0.24 -11.91
CA GLU A 138 -12.34 0.44 -13.11
C GLU A 138 -11.02 1.20 -12.89
N HIS A 139 -10.30 0.93 -11.81
CA HIS A 139 -9.13 1.72 -11.43
C HIS A 139 -7.83 0.91 -11.45
N GLU A 140 -7.12 0.92 -12.59
CA GLU A 140 -5.81 0.27 -12.75
C GLU A 140 -4.72 0.85 -11.84
N ASN A 141 -4.91 2.07 -11.36
CA ASN A 141 -3.97 2.76 -10.47
C ASN A 141 -4.19 2.47 -8.99
N PHE A 142 -5.10 1.56 -8.65
CA PHE A 142 -5.44 1.22 -7.26
C PHE A 142 -4.97 -0.20 -6.88
N THR A 143 -4.31 -0.31 -5.71
CA THR A 143 -3.81 -1.57 -5.12
C THR A 143 -4.12 -1.66 -3.62
#